data_afb9da492173de8d611ee74f98d08421
#
_entry.id   afb9da492173de8d611ee74f98d08421
#
_cell.length_a   1.000
_cell.length_b   1.000
_cell.length_c   1.000
_cell.angle_alpha   90.00
_cell.angle_beta   90.00
_cell.angle_gamma   90.00
#
_symmetry.space_group_name_H-M   'P 1'
#
loop_
_entity.id
_entity.type
_entity.pdbx_description
1 polymer ?
#
loop_
_entity_poly.entity_id
_entity_poly.type
_entity_poly.pdbx_seq_one_letter_code
_entity_poly.pdbx_strand_id
1 'polypeptide(L)'
;MRKRIIGTVALLLIVVGVAVFGLVGCRDMSETDVIGRLSSNLDESTSYLATGVMEVESEGQIHTYFVEVVFAQPAYYRVTMRNEATGNEQVILKNDDGVLVLTPSLNKQFKFQSEWPHTSSQVYLYQSLLTDILSAETTGFEVCEDTDSYRFTIGADYHANGELTQQVIQFDRKNLTPSHIEVRDVEGTPRLTMQFDTFEWNHEIGDDYFVADAIMELAQDVMGEGVIVSVTNVEDALLYPTYLPDGSDFVDKTTIATTNGERVIMTFAGDHEFTIIQESARVRQTMAPEIMQGEPVMVNGTVAAITDNTLSWQRNGVEFFLVSNTLDRDELITVASSITAQYEK
;
A
#
# COMPACT_ATOMS: atom_id res chain seq x y z
N MET A 1 30.45 -25.80 -65.50
CA MET A 1 31.06 -25.27 -64.26
C MET A 1 30.40 -23.96 -63.74
N ARG A 2 30.09 -22.94 -64.58
CA ARG A 2 29.52 -21.65 -64.15
C ARG A 2 28.16 -21.75 -63.39
N LYS A 3 27.24 -22.67 -63.76
CA LYS A 3 25.91 -22.80 -63.08
C LYS A 3 25.98 -23.42 -61.66
N ARG A 4 26.99 -24.23 -61.34
CA ARG A 4 27.19 -24.80 -60.00
C ARG A 4 27.80 -23.81 -59.04
N ILE A 5 28.63 -22.89 -59.48
CA ILE A 5 29.28 -21.85 -58.69
C ILE A 5 28.21 -20.82 -58.26
N ILE A 6 27.27 -20.43 -59.15
CA ILE A 6 26.18 -19.48 -58.83
C ILE A 6 25.22 -20.06 -57.77
N GLY A 7 24.89 -21.36 -57.82
CA GLY A 7 24.06 -22.03 -56.86
C GLY A 7 24.71 -22.09 -55.46
N THR A 8 26.04 -22.33 -55.41
CA THR A 8 26.78 -22.40 -54.14
C THR A 8 26.94 -21.03 -53.47
N VAL A 9 27.15 -19.97 -54.27
CA VAL A 9 27.24 -18.59 -53.78
C VAL A 9 25.88 -18.09 -53.28
N ALA A 10 24.79 -18.41 -54.00
CA ALA A 10 23.44 -18.06 -53.56
C ALA A 10 23.06 -18.78 -52.26
N LEU A 11 23.41 -20.06 -52.09
CA LEU A 11 23.16 -20.82 -50.86
C LEU A 11 23.96 -20.26 -49.67
N LEU A 12 25.21 -19.85 -49.89
CA LEU A 12 26.09 -19.27 -48.87
C LEU A 12 25.59 -17.91 -48.41
N LEU A 13 25.05 -17.07 -49.33
CA LEU A 13 24.45 -15.79 -49.01
C LEU A 13 23.14 -15.93 -48.20
N ILE A 14 22.33 -16.97 -48.46
CA ILE A 14 21.11 -17.26 -47.68
C ILE A 14 21.50 -17.75 -46.29
N VAL A 15 22.51 -18.59 -46.13
CA VAL A 15 22.95 -19.06 -44.79
C VAL A 15 23.56 -17.93 -43.96
N VAL A 16 24.34 -17.03 -44.61
CA VAL A 16 24.86 -15.82 -43.92
C VAL A 16 23.74 -14.84 -43.57
N GLY A 17 22.71 -14.65 -44.43
CA GLY A 17 21.55 -13.84 -44.16
C GLY A 17 20.72 -14.36 -42.96
N VAL A 18 20.51 -15.68 -42.89
CA VAL A 18 19.79 -16.31 -41.76
C VAL A 18 20.62 -16.26 -40.46
N ALA A 19 21.95 -16.38 -40.55
CA ALA A 19 22.83 -16.25 -39.38
C ALA A 19 22.91 -14.82 -38.86
N VAL A 20 22.80 -13.80 -39.72
CA VAL A 20 22.76 -12.38 -39.30
C VAL A 20 21.39 -12.01 -38.72
N PHE A 21 20.29 -12.58 -39.24
CA PHE A 21 18.95 -12.39 -38.64
C PHE A 21 18.78 -13.17 -37.34
N GLY A 22 19.50 -14.27 -37.13
CA GLY A 22 19.46 -15.03 -35.88
C GLY A 22 20.30 -14.42 -34.74
N LEU A 23 21.11 -13.36 -35.01
CA LEU A 23 21.92 -12.65 -34.03
C LEU A 23 21.32 -11.30 -33.61
N VAL A 24 20.13 -10.95 -34.11
CA VAL A 24 19.28 -9.93 -33.47
C VAL A 24 18.50 -10.66 -32.36
N GLY A 25 19.23 -11.31 -31.47
CA GLY A 25 18.69 -11.71 -30.17
C GLY A 25 18.17 -10.47 -29.46
N CYS A 26 17.03 -10.57 -28.82
CA CYS A 26 16.51 -9.55 -27.96
C CYS A 26 17.62 -9.05 -27.04
N ARG A 27 18.20 -7.91 -27.37
CA ARG A 27 19.18 -7.27 -26.49
C ARG A 27 18.37 -6.71 -25.34
N ASP A 28 18.69 -7.14 -24.13
CA ASP A 28 18.07 -6.59 -22.94
C ASP A 28 18.19 -5.06 -22.96
N MET A 29 17.14 -4.40 -22.50
CA MET A 29 17.16 -2.95 -22.39
C MET A 29 18.12 -2.54 -21.27
N SER A 30 18.79 -1.41 -21.46
CA SER A 30 19.55 -0.78 -20.39
C SER A 30 18.60 -0.21 -19.33
N GLU A 31 19.10 0.03 -18.13
CA GLU A 31 18.37 0.70 -17.06
C GLU A 31 17.67 1.99 -17.54
N THR A 32 18.43 2.86 -18.23
CA THR A 32 17.91 4.12 -18.77
C THR A 32 16.80 3.91 -19.79
N ASP A 33 16.92 2.89 -20.64
CA ASP A 33 15.88 2.57 -21.64
C ASP A 33 14.61 2.06 -20.95
N VAL A 34 14.75 1.23 -19.91
CA VAL A 34 13.61 0.74 -19.12
C VAL A 34 12.91 1.90 -18.44
N ILE A 35 13.61 2.75 -17.71
CA ILE A 35 13.05 3.93 -17.02
C ILE A 35 12.34 4.85 -18.03
N GLY A 36 12.98 5.12 -19.18
CA GLY A 36 12.38 5.92 -20.24
C GLY A 36 11.05 5.34 -20.76
N ARG A 37 10.95 4.02 -20.90
CA ARG A 37 9.71 3.36 -21.33
C ARG A 37 8.66 3.30 -20.22
N LEU A 38 9.07 3.10 -18.96
CA LEU A 38 8.14 3.17 -17.81
C LEU A 38 7.47 4.54 -17.74
N SER A 39 8.24 5.62 -17.93
CA SER A 39 7.72 6.99 -17.98
C SER A 39 6.78 7.18 -19.18
N SER A 40 7.18 6.73 -20.38
CA SER A 40 6.34 6.85 -21.59
C SER A 40 5.02 6.08 -21.44
N ASN A 41 5.03 4.88 -20.87
CA ASN A 41 3.81 4.10 -20.63
C ASN A 41 2.81 4.86 -19.77
N LEU A 42 3.29 5.51 -18.70
CA LEU A 42 2.44 6.32 -17.81
C LEU A 42 1.91 7.58 -18.52
N ASP A 43 2.77 8.29 -19.27
CA ASP A 43 2.41 9.54 -19.95
C ASP A 43 1.44 9.33 -21.10
N GLU A 44 1.57 8.22 -21.84
CA GLU A 44 0.73 7.89 -23.00
C GLU A 44 -0.61 7.26 -22.61
N SER A 45 -0.72 6.74 -21.39
CA SER A 45 -1.94 6.08 -20.90
C SER A 45 -2.89 7.08 -20.26
N THR A 46 -4.17 6.92 -20.50
CA THR A 46 -5.22 7.75 -19.84
C THR A 46 -5.64 7.18 -18.48
N SER A 47 -5.44 5.89 -18.29
CA SER A 47 -5.89 5.15 -17.10
C SER A 47 -5.16 3.82 -16.97
N TYR A 48 -5.28 3.17 -15.82
CA TYR A 48 -4.99 1.75 -15.66
C TYR A 48 -5.85 1.11 -14.57
N LEU A 49 -6.05 -0.20 -14.68
CA LEU A 49 -6.55 -1.08 -13.62
C LEU A 49 -5.45 -2.06 -13.26
N ALA A 50 -5.19 -2.24 -11.98
CA ALA A 50 -4.32 -3.28 -11.45
C ALA A 50 -5.00 -4.01 -10.30
N THR A 51 -4.75 -5.32 -10.22
CA THR A 51 -5.19 -6.14 -9.07
C THR A 51 -4.03 -6.95 -8.55
N GLY A 52 -4.09 -7.33 -7.28
CA GLY A 52 -3.06 -8.17 -6.68
C GLY A 52 -3.29 -8.46 -5.21
N VAL A 53 -2.28 -9.08 -4.61
CA VAL A 53 -2.26 -9.44 -3.20
C VAL A 53 -1.11 -8.73 -2.52
N MET A 54 -1.42 -8.03 -1.44
CA MET A 54 -0.44 -7.38 -0.57
C MET A 54 -0.38 -8.12 0.75
N GLU A 55 0.83 -8.46 1.18
CA GLU A 55 1.08 -9.04 2.49
C GLU A 55 1.94 -8.06 3.30
N VAL A 56 1.53 -7.83 4.54
CA VAL A 56 2.24 -6.99 5.50
C VAL A 56 2.58 -7.85 6.71
N GLU A 57 3.86 -8.03 6.96
CA GLU A 57 4.36 -8.71 8.14
C GLU A 57 4.54 -7.70 9.27
N SER A 58 3.90 -7.96 10.40
CA SER A 58 4.03 -7.17 11.61
C SER A 58 4.04 -8.10 12.81
N GLU A 59 5.07 -8.02 13.64
CA GLU A 59 5.24 -8.80 14.88
C GLU A 59 5.06 -10.32 14.68
N GLY A 60 5.59 -10.85 13.56
CA GLY A 60 5.47 -12.27 13.23
C GLY A 60 4.10 -12.72 12.73
N GLN A 61 3.18 -11.79 12.51
CA GLN A 61 1.88 -12.03 11.88
C GLN A 61 1.85 -11.47 10.47
N ILE A 62 1.31 -12.24 9.53
CA ILE A 62 1.11 -11.80 8.16
C ILE A 62 -0.35 -11.37 7.99
N HIS A 63 -0.55 -10.15 7.53
CA HIS A 63 -1.84 -9.60 7.16
C HIS A 63 -1.94 -9.55 5.64
N THR A 64 -2.90 -10.30 5.08
CA THR A 64 -3.12 -10.40 3.63
C THR A 64 -4.27 -9.51 3.20
N TYR A 65 -4.06 -8.75 2.13
CA TYR A 65 -5.03 -7.84 1.53
C TYR A 65 -5.17 -8.11 0.04
N PHE A 66 -6.41 -8.25 -0.45
CA PHE A 66 -6.71 -8.12 -1.87
C PHE A 66 -6.73 -6.64 -2.22
N VAL A 67 -5.95 -6.26 -3.23
CA VAL A 67 -5.79 -4.87 -3.65
C VAL A 67 -6.28 -4.70 -5.08
N GLU A 68 -7.17 -3.72 -5.29
CA GLU A 68 -7.55 -3.23 -6.61
C GLU A 68 -7.17 -1.76 -6.71
N VAL A 69 -6.53 -1.39 -7.80
CA VAL A 69 -6.11 -0.01 -8.07
C VAL A 69 -6.67 0.42 -9.41
N VAL A 70 -7.37 1.54 -9.43
CA VAL A 70 -7.75 2.23 -10.65
C VAL A 70 -7.18 3.64 -10.62
N PHE A 71 -6.50 3.99 -11.68
CA PHE A 71 -5.93 5.31 -11.88
C PHE A 71 -6.51 5.95 -13.14
N ALA A 72 -6.73 7.26 -13.11
CA ALA A 72 -7.07 8.08 -14.27
C ALA A 72 -6.28 9.39 -14.28
N GLN A 73 -5.83 9.79 -15.48
CA GLN A 73 -5.22 11.10 -15.68
C GLN A 73 -6.19 12.24 -15.30
N PRO A 74 -5.70 13.39 -14.76
CA PRO A 74 -4.27 13.65 -14.49
C PRO A 74 -3.76 13.07 -13.18
N ALA A 75 -4.63 12.80 -12.18
CA ALA A 75 -4.18 12.40 -10.84
C ALA A 75 -5.25 11.72 -9.98
N TYR A 76 -6.32 11.19 -10.58
CA TYR A 76 -7.34 10.46 -9.84
C TYR A 76 -6.91 9.03 -9.61
N TYR A 77 -7.14 8.51 -8.42
CA TYR A 77 -6.99 7.10 -8.14
C TYR A 77 -8.00 6.62 -7.09
N ARG A 78 -8.32 5.35 -7.20
CA ARG A 78 -9.06 4.60 -6.21
C ARG A 78 -8.28 3.33 -5.91
N VAL A 79 -7.96 3.12 -4.63
CA VAL A 79 -7.31 1.91 -4.14
C VAL A 79 -8.25 1.25 -3.17
N THR A 80 -8.72 0.07 -3.52
CA THR A 80 -9.57 -0.75 -2.65
C THR A 80 -8.71 -1.83 -2.02
N MET A 81 -8.63 -1.88 -0.69
CA MET A 81 -7.91 -2.88 0.08
C MET A 81 -8.90 -3.67 0.92
N ARG A 82 -9.01 -4.96 0.69
CA ARG A 82 -9.87 -5.86 1.45
C ARG A 82 -9.03 -6.87 2.22
N ASN A 83 -9.12 -6.83 3.53
CA ASN A 83 -8.44 -7.80 4.39
C ASN A 83 -9.02 -9.21 4.19
N GLU A 84 -8.17 -10.19 3.91
CA GLU A 84 -8.58 -11.57 3.62
C GLU A 84 -9.27 -12.24 4.81
N ALA A 85 -8.73 -12.06 6.01
CA ALA A 85 -9.21 -12.75 7.21
C ALA A 85 -10.54 -12.20 7.74
N THR A 86 -10.75 -10.87 7.62
CA THR A 86 -11.93 -10.20 8.21
C THR A 86 -12.97 -9.80 7.16
N GLY A 87 -12.59 -9.73 5.89
CA GLY A 87 -13.42 -9.18 4.81
C GLY A 87 -13.61 -7.66 4.87
N ASN A 88 -13.02 -6.98 5.86
CA ASN A 88 -13.12 -5.53 5.98
C ASN A 88 -12.43 -4.84 4.81
N GLU A 89 -13.12 -3.85 4.26
CA GLU A 89 -12.66 -3.08 3.11
C GLU A 89 -12.40 -1.64 3.50
N GLN A 90 -11.30 -1.10 3.01
CA GLN A 90 -10.95 0.30 3.06
C GLN A 90 -10.65 0.80 1.65
N VAL A 91 -11.21 1.95 1.29
CA VAL A 91 -10.98 2.56 -0.02
C VAL A 91 -10.26 3.90 0.16
N ILE A 92 -9.11 4.02 -0.49
CA ILE A 92 -8.39 5.29 -0.62
C ILE A 92 -8.82 5.90 -1.95
N LEU A 93 -9.38 7.09 -1.91
CA LEU A 93 -9.88 7.79 -3.07
C LEU A 93 -9.21 9.16 -3.20
N LYS A 94 -8.61 9.44 -4.35
CA LYS A 94 -8.19 10.78 -4.74
C LYS A 94 -9.00 11.27 -5.92
N ASN A 95 -9.66 12.42 -5.73
CA ASN A 95 -10.45 13.11 -6.75
C ASN A 95 -10.31 14.64 -6.57
N ASP A 96 -11.22 15.44 -7.15
CA ASP A 96 -11.23 16.90 -7.03
C ASP A 96 -11.48 17.38 -5.59
N ASP A 97 -12.13 16.57 -4.76
CA ASP A 97 -12.33 16.88 -3.34
C ASP A 97 -11.07 16.69 -2.49
N GLY A 98 -10.03 16.07 -3.03
CA GLY A 98 -8.77 15.75 -2.34
C GLY A 98 -8.64 14.26 -2.05
N VAL A 99 -8.01 13.92 -0.91
CA VAL A 99 -7.81 12.55 -0.48
C VAL A 99 -8.87 12.17 0.55
N LEU A 100 -9.61 11.11 0.25
CA LEU A 100 -10.61 10.52 1.12
C LEU A 100 -10.23 9.08 1.45
N VAL A 101 -10.55 8.66 2.66
CA VAL A 101 -10.49 7.26 3.07
C VAL A 101 -11.90 6.84 3.47
N LEU A 102 -12.42 5.83 2.78
CA LEU A 102 -13.76 5.31 2.97
C LEU A 102 -13.68 3.98 3.71
N THR A 103 -14.56 3.79 4.69
CA THR A 103 -14.74 2.52 5.38
C THR A 103 -16.22 2.13 5.30
N PRO A 104 -16.62 1.43 4.21
CA PRO A 104 -18.03 1.16 3.93
C PRO A 104 -18.75 0.40 5.05
N SER A 105 -18.08 -0.59 5.67
CA SER A 105 -18.64 -1.39 6.78
C SER A 105 -19.08 -0.56 8.00
N LEU A 106 -18.61 0.68 8.10
CA LEU A 106 -18.93 1.61 9.20
C LEU A 106 -19.66 2.85 8.73
N ASN A 107 -19.96 2.91 7.45
CA ASN A 107 -20.54 4.09 6.80
C ASN A 107 -19.73 5.37 7.10
N LYS A 108 -18.39 5.28 7.05
CA LYS A 108 -17.49 6.38 7.37
C LYS A 108 -16.70 6.83 6.16
N GLN A 109 -16.55 8.14 6.05
CA GLN A 109 -15.70 8.82 5.11
C GLN A 109 -14.80 9.79 5.87
N PHE A 110 -13.50 9.71 5.65
CA PHE A 110 -12.52 10.63 6.21
C PHE A 110 -11.88 11.42 5.08
N LYS A 111 -11.90 12.76 5.20
CA LYS A 111 -11.23 13.66 4.26
C LYS A 111 -9.98 14.23 4.91
N PHE A 112 -8.83 13.97 4.31
CA PHE A 112 -7.57 14.55 4.74
C PHE A 112 -7.39 15.96 4.20
N GLN A 113 -6.76 16.83 5.00
CA GLN A 113 -6.46 18.21 4.59
C GLN A 113 -5.16 18.31 3.77
N SER A 114 -4.25 17.38 3.99
CA SER A 114 -3.01 17.26 3.22
C SER A 114 -3.20 16.38 1.98
N GLU A 115 -2.42 16.64 0.94
CA GLU A 115 -2.27 15.66 -0.13
C GLU A 115 -1.51 14.46 0.43
N TRP A 116 -1.90 13.26 0.00
CA TRP A 116 -1.09 12.07 0.30
C TRP A 116 0.24 12.22 -0.42
N PRO A 117 1.36 12.25 0.30
CA PRO A 117 2.63 12.34 -0.35
C PRO A 117 2.80 11.12 -1.27
N HIS A 118 3.23 11.36 -2.52
CA HIS A 118 3.63 10.30 -3.45
C HIS A 118 4.97 9.69 -2.99
N THR A 119 5.02 9.21 -1.76
CA THR A 119 6.20 8.61 -1.15
C THR A 119 6.05 7.09 -1.14
N SER A 120 7.15 6.42 -0.95
CA SER A 120 7.39 4.98 -0.93
C SER A 120 6.35 4.10 -0.19
N SER A 121 5.38 4.68 0.51
CA SER A 121 4.29 3.94 1.19
C SER A 121 3.18 3.43 0.27
N GLN A 122 3.16 3.82 -1.02
CA GLN A 122 2.11 3.44 -1.98
C GLN A 122 2.64 2.47 -3.04
N VAL A 123 3.13 1.33 -2.57
CA VAL A 123 3.75 0.27 -3.41
C VAL A 123 2.83 -0.31 -4.49
N TYR A 124 1.55 -0.03 -4.42
CA TYR A 124 0.53 -0.48 -5.37
C TYR A 124 0.26 0.53 -6.50
N LEU A 125 0.77 1.78 -6.42
CA LEU A 125 0.58 2.81 -7.45
C LEU A 125 1.77 2.85 -8.40
N TYR A 126 1.54 2.67 -9.70
CA TYR A 126 2.58 2.68 -10.73
C TYR A 126 3.40 3.98 -10.72
N GLN A 127 2.74 5.12 -10.60
CA GLN A 127 3.40 6.44 -10.54
C GLN A 127 4.29 6.60 -9.30
N SER A 128 3.90 5.98 -8.17
CA SER A 128 4.73 5.99 -6.96
C SER A 128 6.00 5.15 -7.16
N LEU A 129 5.87 3.95 -7.72
CA LEU A 129 7.01 3.09 -8.04
C LEU A 129 8.00 3.78 -8.98
N LEU A 130 7.50 4.46 -10.01
CA LEU A 130 8.34 5.21 -10.94
C LEU A 130 9.01 6.40 -10.25
N THR A 131 8.29 7.14 -9.40
CA THR A 131 8.84 8.26 -8.64
C THR A 131 9.93 7.80 -7.69
N ASP A 132 9.74 6.68 -7.02
CA ASP A 132 10.73 6.09 -6.10
C ASP A 132 12.02 5.74 -6.84
N ILE A 133 11.92 5.11 -8.02
CA ILE A 133 13.09 4.79 -8.87
C ILE A 133 13.81 6.07 -9.32
N LEU A 134 13.06 7.10 -9.76
CA LEU A 134 13.63 8.35 -10.25
C LEU A 134 14.26 9.21 -9.14
N SER A 135 13.80 9.09 -7.91
CA SER A 135 14.26 9.86 -6.75
C SER A 135 15.40 9.17 -6.00
N ALA A 136 15.67 7.89 -6.30
CA ALA A 136 16.69 7.12 -5.60
C ALA A 136 18.10 7.68 -5.88
N GLU A 137 18.89 7.89 -4.82
CA GLU A 137 20.30 8.31 -4.96
C GLU A 137 21.16 7.25 -5.66
N THR A 138 20.84 5.98 -5.44
CA THR A 138 21.50 4.83 -6.05
C THR A 138 20.46 3.79 -6.43
N THR A 139 20.61 3.22 -7.63
CA THR A 139 19.73 2.18 -8.14
C THR A 139 20.56 0.94 -8.49
N GLY A 140 20.17 -0.22 -7.94
CA GLY A 140 20.61 -1.52 -8.44
C GLY A 140 19.66 -1.94 -9.56
N PHE A 141 20.18 -2.25 -10.74
CA PHE A 141 19.40 -2.72 -11.88
C PHE A 141 19.87 -4.09 -12.34
N GLU A 142 18.95 -5.03 -12.48
CA GLU A 142 19.22 -6.40 -12.91
C GLU A 142 18.19 -6.88 -13.92
N VAL A 143 18.64 -7.73 -14.85
CA VAL A 143 17.77 -8.52 -15.73
C VAL A 143 17.63 -9.91 -15.12
N CYS A 144 16.42 -10.25 -14.67
CA CYS A 144 16.12 -11.53 -14.04
C CYS A 144 15.54 -12.49 -15.09
N GLU A 145 16.35 -13.44 -15.55
CA GLU A 145 15.92 -14.41 -16.56
C GLU A 145 14.92 -15.45 -16.01
N ASP A 146 15.04 -15.80 -14.74
CA ASP A 146 14.18 -16.75 -14.04
C ASP A 146 12.73 -16.29 -13.90
N THR A 147 12.53 -15.00 -13.72
CA THR A 147 11.20 -14.36 -13.58
C THR A 147 10.80 -13.57 -14.82
N ASP A 148 11.61 -13.56 -15.89
CA ASP A 148 11.43 -12.75 -17.11
C ASP A 148 11.10 -11.27 -16.78
N SER A 149 11.87 -10.68 -15.85
CA SER A 149 11.62 -9.35 -15.30
C SER A 149 12.85 -8.45 -15.30
N TYR A 150 12.63 -7.14 -15.25
CA TYR A 150 13.59 -6.14 -14.83
C TYR A 150 13.40 -5.86 -13.35
N ARG A 151 14.48 -5.90 -12.58
CA ARG A 151 14.48 -5.67 -11.14
C ARG A 151 15.24 -4.40 -10.82
N PHE A 152 14.60 -3.50 -10.08
CA PHE A 152 15.22 -2.36 -9.46
C PHE A 152 15.33 -2.60 -7.95
N THR A 153 16.49 -2.26 -7.38
CA THR A 153 16.70 -2.26 -5.93
C THR A 153 17.14 -0.87 -5.52
N ILE A 154 16.35 -0.22 -4.69
CA ILE A 154 16.55 1.17 -4.28
C ILE A 154 16.55 1.28 -2.76
N GLY A 155 17.18 2.33 -2.24
CA GLY A 155 16.96 2.76 -0.86
C GLY A 155 15.51 3.23 -0.70
N ALA A 156 14.87 2.87 0.40
CA ALA A 156 13.54 3.32 0.73
C ALA A 156 13.58 4.11 2.03
N ASP A 157 12.96 5.28 2.01
CA ASP A 157 12.73 6.09 3.20
C ASP A 157 11.24 6.02 3.53
N TYR A 158 10.88 4.98 4.27
CA TYR A 158 9.54 4.85 4.80
C TYR A 158 9.47 5.67 6.09
N HIS A 159 9.08 6.94 5.98
CA HIS A 159 8.90 7.83 7.13
C HIS A 159 8.04 7.26 8.25
N ALA A 160 7.36 6.18 7.96
CA ALA A 160 6.48 5.47 8.88
C ALA A 160 7.15 4.30 9.63
N ASN A 161 8.34 3.89 9.22
CA ASN A 161 9.07 2.81 9.87
C ASN A 161 10.54 2.86 9.43
N GLY A 162 11.39 3.52 10.21
CA GLY A 162 12.82 3.67 9.95
C GLY A 162 13.61 2.36 9.85
N GLU A 163 12.96 1.22 10.14
CA GLU A 163 13.53 -0.11 9.92
C GLU A 163 13.41 -0.55 8.47
N LEU A 164 12.47 0.01 7.68
CA LEU A 164 12.26 -0.33 6.27
C LEU A 164 13.17 0.53 5.38
N THR A 165 14.27 -0.07 4.91
CA THR A 165 15.36 0.67 4.28
C THR A 165 15.59 0.35 2.82
N GLN A 166 14.95 -0.68 2.29
CA GLN A 166 15.15 -1.12 0.92
C GLN A 166 13.84 -1.48 0.24
N GLN A 167 13.70 -1.08 -1.03
CA GLN A 167 12.59 -1.49 -1.88
C GLN A 167 13.13 -2.21 -3.11
N VAL A 168 12.51 -3.35 -3.44
CA VAL A 168 12.75 -4.14 -4.64
C VAL A 168 11.52 -4.06 -5.52
N ILE A 169 11.67 -3.60 -6.76
CA ILE A 169 10.58 -3.40 -7.70
C ILE A 169 10.86 -4.22 -8.96
N GLN A 170 9.94 -5.11 -9.33
CA GLN A 170 10.05 -5.92 -10.54
C GLN A 170 8.98 -5.54 -11.55
N PHE A 171 9.42 -5.42 -12.81
CA PHE A 171 8.54 -5.19 -13.96
C PHE A 171 8.69 -6.32 -14.97
N ASP A 172 7.59 -6.79 -15.54
CA ASP A 172 7.57 -7.74 -16.63
C ASP A 172 8.37 -7.20 -17.83
N ARG A 173 9.21 -8.03 -18.48
CA ARG A 173 10.12 -7.59 -19.55
C ARG A 173 9.41 -7.21 -20.84
N LYS A 174 8.20 -7.70 -21.09
CA LYS A 174 7.51 -7.50 -22.39
C LYS A 174 6.70 -6.23 -22.39
N ASN A 175 5.93 -6.01 -21.31
CA ASN A 175 4.95 -4.94 -21.24
C ASN A 175 5.30 -3.86 -20.22
N LEU A 176 6.32 -4.09 -19.38
CA LEU A 176 6.77 -3.17 -18.32
C LEU A 176 5.66 -2.83 -17.32
N THR A 177 4.77 -3.78 -17.06
CA THR A 177 3.84 -3.70 -15.96
C THR A 177 4.49 -4.18 -14.67
N PRO A 178 4.16 -3.63 -13.50
CA PRO A 178 4.71 -4.12 -12.24
C PRO A 178 4.24 -5.56 -12.02
N SER A 179 5.14 -6.40 -11.52
CA SER A 179 4.85 -7.80 -11.24
C SER A 179 4.99 -8.13 -9.77
N HIS A 180 6.05 -7.65 -9.13
CA HIS A 180 6.32 -7.94 -7.73
C HIS A 180 7.08 -6.80 -7.05
N ILE A 181 6.68 -6.45 -5.83
CA ILE A 181 7.34 -5.45 -5.00
C ILE A 181 7.64 -6.07 -3.64
N GLU A 182 8.81 -5.76 -3.10
CA GLU A 182 9.17 -6.06 -1.72
C GLU A 182 9.68 -4.80 -1.05
N VAL A 183 9.29 -4.61 0.21
CA VAL A 183 9.90 -3.63 1.10
C VAL A 183 10.57 -4.39 2.23
N ARG A 184 11.85 -4.13 2.42
CA ARG A 184 12.71 -4.90 3.31
C ARG A 184 13.24 -4.05 4.45
N ASP A 185 13.43 -4.70 5.58
CA ASP A 185 14.10 -4.12 6.73
C ASP A 185 15.63 -4.02 6.56
N VAL A 186 16.31 -3.51 7.58
CA VAL A 186 17.78 -3.37 7.63
C VAL A 186 18.53 -4.71 7.49
N GLU A 187 17.87 -5.83 7.83
CA GLU A 187 18.43 -7.18 7.72
C GLU A 187 18.18 -7.80 6.35
N GLY A 188 17.42 -7.11 5.48
CA GLY A 188 17.03 -7.55 4.15
C GLY A 188 15.83 -8.49 4.13
N THR A 189 15.11 -8.62 5.26
CA THR A 189 13.89 -9.44 5.36
C THR A 189 12.71 -8.67 4.77
N PRO A 190 11.92 -9.26 3.83
CA PRO A 190 10.69 -8.64 3.35
C PRO A 190 9.66 -8.48 4.48
N ARG A 191 9.21 -7.26 4.70
CA ARG A 191 8.16 -6.89 5.67
C ARG A 191 6.85 -6.51 4.99
N LEU A 192 6.93 -6.08 3.74
CA LEU A 192 5.77 -5.87 2.89
C LEU A 192 6.07 -6.45 1.52
N THR A 193 5.12 -7.18 0.96
CA THR A 193 5.16 -7.66 -0.42
C THR A 193 3.88 -7.26 -1.15
N MET A 194 3.99 -6.95 -2.44
CA MET A 194 2.85 -6.76 -3.34
C MET A 194 3.08 -7.61 -4.58
N GLN A 195 2.21 -8.59 -4.80
CA GLN A 195 2.18 -9.41 -6.00
C GLN A 195 1.04 -8.93 -6.89
N PHE A 196 1.36 -8.47 -8.11
CA PHE A 196 0.34 -8.09 -9.08
C PHE A 196 -0.15 -9.31 -9.86
N ASP A 197 -1.47 -9.46 -9.94
CA ASP A 197 -2.12 -10.52 -10.69
C ASP A 197 -2.48 -10.06 -12.10
N THR A 198 -3.03 -8.85 -12.21
CA THR A 198 -3.42 -8.23 -13.48
C THR A 198 -2.98 -6.78 -13.56
N PHE A 199 -2.71 -6.32 -14.77
CA PHE A 199 -2.45 -4.91 -15.06
C PHE A 199 -2.94 -4.57 -16.46
N GLU A 200 -3.89 -3.64 -16.56
CA GLU A 200 -4.53 -3.24 -17.80
C GLU A 200 -4.38 -1.73 -18.03
N TRP A 201 -3.66 -1.36 -19.08
CA TRP A 201 -3.55 0.04 -19.51
C TRP A 201 -4.81 0.49 -20.27
N ASN A 202 -5.17 1.77 -20.12
CA ASN A 202 -6.32 2.39 -20.79
C ASN A 202 -7.65 1.68 -20.48
N HIS A 203 -7.80 1.22 -19.22
CA HIS A 203 -9.04 0.64 -18.73
C HIS A 203 -10.20 1.63 -18.84
N GLU A 204 -11.37 1.16 -19.30
CA GLU A 204 -12.57 1.99 -19.38
C GLU A 204 -13.13 2.28 -17.99
N ILE A 205 -13.27 3.56 -17.66
CA ILE A 205 -13.72 4.01 -16.33
C ILE A 205 -15.10 4.64 -16.46
N GLY A 206 -16.05 4.19 -15.63
CA GLY A 206 -17.38 4.75 -15.53
C GLY A 206 -17.39 6.11 -14.83
N ASP A 207 -18.42 6.92 -15.07
CA ASP A 207 -18.54 8.29 -14.56
C ASP A 207 -18.49 8.38 -13.03
N ASP A 208 -19.02 7.37 -12.33
CA ASP A 208 -19.14 7.35 -10.87
C ASP A 208 -17.95 6.66 -10.16
N TYR A 209 -16.92 6.27 -10.91
CA TYR A 209 -15.83 5.45 -10.37
C TYR A 209 -15.01 6.14 -9.27
N PHE A 210 -14.91 7.48 -9.35
CA PHE A 210 -14.20 8.32 -8.37
C PHE A 210 -15.15 9.20 -7.53
N VAL A 211 -16.42 8.81 -7.43
CA VAL A 211 -17.43 9.50 -6.62
C VAL A 211 -17.59 8.76 -5.29
N ALA A 212 -17.23 9.41 -4.19
CA ALA A 212 -17.22 8.80 -2.86
C ALA A 212 -18.59 8.22 -2.45
N ASP A 213 -19.67 8.97 -2.67
CA ASP A 213 -21.02 8.53 -2.31
C ASP A 213 -21.46 7.31 -3.13
N ALA A 214 -21.14 7.26 -4.43
CA ALA A 214 -21.44 6.09 -5.27
C ALA A 214 -20.67 4.84 -4.83
N ILE A 215 -19.42 4.99 -4.43
CA ILE A 215 -18.60 3.88 -3.90
C ILE A 215 -19.22 3.36 -2.60
N MET A 216 -19.64 4.24 -1.71
CA MET A 216 -20.25 3.88 -0.43
C MET A 216 -21.60 3.20 -0.61
N GLU A 217 -22.46 3.70 -1.52
CA GLU A 217 -23.76 3.09 -1.84
C GLU A 217 -23.58 1.69 -2.43
N LEU A 218 -22.69 1.53 -3.41
CA LEU A 218 -22.42 0.22 -4.02
C LEU A 218 -21.92 -0.80 -3.00
N ALA A 219 -21.01 -0.40 -2.12
CA ALA A 219 -20.47 -1.27 -1.09
C ALA A 219 -21.55 -1.70 -0.08
N GLN A 220 -22.47 -0.81 0.29
CA GLN A 220 -23.60 -1.14 1.16
C GLN A 220 -24.58 -2.11 0.51
N ASP A 221 -24.86 -1.95 -0.78
CA ASP A 221 -25.73 -2.86 -1.54
C ASP A 221 -25.14 -4.28 -1.61
N VAL A 222 -23.82 -4.40 -1.77
CA VAL A 222 -23.12 -5.69 -1.83
C VAL A 222 -23.06 -6.37 -0.46
N MET A 223 -22.84 -5.60 0.62
CA MET A 223 -22.77 -6.14 1.98
C MET A 223 -24.15 -6.56 2.54
N GLY A 224 -25.24 -6.08 1.96
CA GLY A 224 -26.60 -6.31 2.46
C GLY A 224 -26.90 -5.64 3.80
N GLU A 225 -28.21 -5.55 4.14
CA GLU A 225 -28.62 -5.08 5.47
C GLU A 225 -28.18 -6.10 6.54
N GLY A 226 -27.01 -5.91 7.17
CA GLY A 226 -26.69 -6.72 8.35
C GLY A 226 -25.23 -7.02 8.66
N VAL A 227 -24.26 -6.64 7.83
CA VAL A 227 -22.84 -6.82 8.18
C VAL A 227 -22.27 -5.51 8.74
N ILE A 228 -22.82 -5.06 9.86
CA ILE A 228 -22.19 -4.03 10.68
C ILE A 228 -21.30 -4.77 11.66
N VAL A 229 -19.99 -4.76 11.44
CA VAL A 229 -19.03 -5.24 12.44
C VAL A 229 -18.92 -4.17 13.52
N SER A 230 -19.86 -4.19 14.45
CA SER A 230 -19.71 -3.40 15.68
C SER A 230 -19.13 -4.31 16.77
N VAL A 231 -17.94 -3.99 17.24
CA VAL A 231 -17.40 -4.57 18.46
C VAL A 231 -18.19 -3.97 19.62
N THR A 232 -19.10 -4.72 20.20
CA THR A 232 -19.93 -4.25 21.33
C THR A 232 -19.17 -4.21 22.64
N ASN A 233 -18.12 -5.00 22.76
CA ASN A 233 -17.25 -5.08 23.93
C ASN A 233 -15.79 -4.97 23.50
N VAL A 234 -15.16 -3.82 23.72
CA VAL A 234 -13.76 -3.57 23.37
C VAL A 234 -12.81 -4.38 24.24
N GLU A 235 -13.20 -4.73 25.47
CA GLU A 235 -12.36 -5.55 26.35
C GLU A 235 -12.10 -6.96 25.77
N ASP A 236 -13.05 -7.53 25.04
CA ASP A 236 -12.88 -8.84 24.39
C ASP A 236 -11.98 -8.78 23.15
N ALA A 237 -11.82 -7.58 22.57
CA ALA A 237 -11.00 -7.31 21.39
C ALA A 237 -9.77 -6.43 21.71
N LEU A 238 -9.45 -6.28 23.00
CA LEU A 238 -8.39 -5.39 23.46
C LEU A 238 -7.03 -5.85 22.96
N LEU A 239 -6.31 -4.95 22.33
CA LEU A 239 -4.97 -5.17 21.83
C LEU A 239 -3.96 -4.37 22.64
N TYR A 240 -2.78 -4.95 22.81
CA TYR A 240 -1.67 -4.33 23.54
C TYR A 240 -0.51 -4.08 22.59
N PRO A 241 0.29 -3.02 22.84
CA PRO A 241 1.54 -2.85 22.12
C PRO A 241 2.52 -3.96 22.56
N THR A 242 3.18 -4.58 21.60
CA THR A 242 4.24 -5.57 21.82
C THR A 242 5.61 -4.91 21.90
N TYR A 243 5.74 -3.70 21.35
CA TYR A 243 6.90 -2.83 21.47
C TYR A 243 6.59 -1.66 22.42
N LEU A 244 7.49 -1.40 23.35
CA LEU A 244 7.51 -0.21 24.20
C LEU A 244 8.84 0.52 23.99
N PRO A 245 8.85 1.85 23.81
CA PRO A 245 10.07 2.64 23.80
C PRO A 245 10.88 2.42 25.09
N ASP A 246 12.20 2.47 24.98
CA ASP A 246 13.09 2.27 26.12
C ASP A 246 12.76 3.21 27.27
N GLY A 247 12.65 2.67 28.48
CA GLY A 247 12.29 3.43 29.67
C GLY A 247 10.79 3.74 29.81
N SER A 248 9.92 3.15 29.00
CA SER A 248 8.46 3.24 29.14
C SER A 248 7.91 1.98 29.82
N ASP A 249 7.04 2.17 30.79
CA ASP A 249 6.36 1.09 31.50
C ASP A 249 4.85 1.27 31.45
N PHE A 250 4.11 0.15 31.39
CA PHE A 250 2.66 0.17 31.55
C PHE A 250 2.29 0.56 33.00
N VAL A 251 1.42 1.57 33.14
CA VAL A 251 1.03 2.11 34.47
C VAL A 251 -0.37 1.69 34.86
N ASP A 252 -1.36 1.91 33.99
CA ASP A 252 -2.76 1.72 34.32
C ASP A 252 -3.62 1.41 33.11
N LYS A 253 -4.74 0.71 33.36
CA LYS A 253 -5.82 0.48 32.42
C LYS A 253 -7.14 0.87 33.04
N THR A 254 -7.82 1.82 32.45
CA THR A 254 -9.15 2.27 32.86
C THR A 254 -10.18 1.99 31.77
N THR A 255 -11.31 1.35 32.14
CA THR A 255 -12.44 1.12 31.24
C THR A 255 -13.58 2.05 31.59
N ILE A 256 -14.11 2.76 30.59
CA ILE A 256 -15.22 3.74 30.75
C ILE A 256 -16.37 3.32 29.84
N ALA A 257 -17.56 3.16 30.43
CA ALA A 257 -18.76 2.96 29.64
C ALA A 257 -19.12 4.25 28.88
N THR A 258 -19.39 4.12 27.60
CA THR A 258 -19.82 5.21 26.72
C THR A 258 -21.21 4.92 26.15
N THR A 259 -21.82 5.89 25.47
CA THR A 259 -23.14 5.69 24.82
C THR A 259 -23.12 4.64 23.71
N ASN A 260 -21.93 4.27 23.19
CA ASN A 260 -21.78 3.36 22.05
C ASN A 260 -20.96 2.10 22.38
N GLY A 261 -20.82 1.77 23.66
CA GLY A 261 -20.01 0.65 24.12
C GLY A 261 -18.98 1.10 25.15
N GLU A 262 -17.81 0.51 25.12
CA GLU A 262 -16.73 0.77 26.07
C GLU A 262 -15.58 1.52 25.41
N ARG A 263 -14.88 2.31 26.24
CA ARG A 263 -13.61 2.93 25.93
C ARG A 263 -12.58 2.43 26.92
N VAL A 264 -11.51 1.86 26.44
CA VAL A 264 -10.37 1.43 27.24
C VAL A 264 -9.25 2.43 27.05
N ILE A 265 -8.70 2.91 28.15
CA ILE A 265 -7.58 3.85 28.19
C ILE A 265 -6.42 3.13 28.87
N MET A 266 -5.31 3.00 28.19
CA MET A 266 -4.06 2.46 28.71
C MET A 266 -3.03 3.58 28.79
N THR A 267 -2.41 3.73 29.96
CA THR A 267 -1.41 4.76 30.23
C THR A 267 -0.05 4.12 30.41
N PHE A 268 0.93 4.68 29.75
CA PHE A 268 2.35 4.31 29.84
C PHE A 268 3.13 5.55 30.30
N ALA A 269 4.10 5.32 31.18
CA ALA A 269 4.92 6.40 31.75
C ALA A 269 6.37 5.94 31.92
N GLY A 270 7.26 6.90 32.13
CA GLY A 270 8.70 6.73 32.24
C GLY A 270 9.44 7.81 31.48
N ASP A 271 10.51 7.45 30.79
CA ASP A 271 11.26 8.40 29.96
C ASP A 271 10.42 8.88 28.75
N HIS A 272 9.54 8.00 28.25
CA HIS A 272 8.55 8.31 27.23
C HIS A 272 7.15 8.03 27.76
N GLU A 273 6.31 9.07 27.76
CA GLU A 273 4.92 9.00 28.24
C GLU A 273 3.96 8.98 27.05
N PHE A 274 3.04 8.01 27.06
CA PHE A 274 1.98 7.95 26.05
C PHE A 274 0.71 7.28 26.56
N THR A 275 -0.37 7.51 25.84
CA THR A 275 -1.69 6.93 26.15
C THR A 275 -2.26 6.28 24.88
N ILE A 276 -2.75 5.05 25.03
CA ILE A 276 -3.49 4.35 23.98
C ILE A 276 -4.96 4.31 24.40
N ILE A 277 -5.83 4.77 23.51
CA ILE A 277 -7.28 4.70 23.69
C ILE A 277 -7.83 3.75 22.62
N GLN A 278 -8.64 2.78 23.06
CA GLN A 278 -9.39 1.87 22.19
C GLN A 278 -10.86 2.01 22.47
N GLU A 279 -11.67 2.24 21.45
CA GLU A 279 -13.13 2.33 21.60
C GLU A 279 -13.86 1.68 20.44
N SER A 280 -15.11 1.26 20.68
CA SER A 280 -15.94 0.71 19.62
C SER A 280 -16.13 1.73 18.51
N ALA A 281 -15.83 1.35 17.29
CA ALA A 281 -16.04 2.21 16.14
C ALA A 281 -17.53 2.48 15.94
N ARG A 282 -17.87 3.76 15.70
CA ARG A 282 -19.26 4.19 15.52
C ARG A 282 -19.66 4.01 14.07
N VAL A 283 -20.76 3.28 13.86
CA VAL A 283 -21.44 3.32 12.57
C VAL A 283 -22.18 4.65 12.44
N ARG A 284 -21.93 5.38 11.36
CA ARG A 284 -22.58 6.66 11.12
C ARG A 284 -23.92 6.49 10.41
N GLN A 285 -24.87 7.34 10.77
CA GLN A 285 -26.17 7.40 10.09
C GLN A 285 -26.16 8.31 8.86
N THR A 286 -25.10 9.08 8.64
CA THR A 286 -24.93 10.00 7.51
C THR A 286 -23.58 9.78 6.84
N MET A 287 -23.56 9.88 5.52
CA MET A 287 -22.34 9.73 4.69
C MET A 287 -21.49 11.01 4.62
N ALA A 288 -21.77 12.04 5.42
CA ALA A 288 -20.98 13.27 5.39
C ALA A 288 -19.53 13.01 5.79
N PRO A 289 -18.54 13.47 4.99
CA PRO A 289 -17.13 13.29 5.30
C PRO A 289 -16.73 13.92 6.62
N GLU A 290 -15.93 13.21 7.39
CA GLU A 290 -15.27 13.74 8.59
C GLU A 290 -13.90 14.30 8.20
N ILE A 291 -13.64 15.54 8.58
CA ILE A 291 -12.34 16.16 8.32
C ILE A 291 -11.34 15.65 9.33
N MET A 292 -10.35 14.91 8.85
CA MET A 292 -9.25 14.42 9.67
C MET A 292 -8.16 15.47 9.79
N GLN A 293 -7.71 15.69 11.01
CA GLN A 293 -6.52 16.48 11.29
C GLN A 293 -5.29 15.59 11.12
N GLY A 294 -4.25 16.09 10.47
CA GLY A 294 -3.00 15.37 10.26
C GLY A 294 -2.83 14.85 8.85
N GLU A 295 -1.77 14.09 8.66
CA GLU A 295 -1.38 13.48 7.39
C GLU A 295 -1.76 12.01 7.35
N PRO A 296 -2.10 11.46 6.19
CA PRO A 296 -2.35 10.03 6.06
C PRO A 296 -1.03 9.25 6.14
N VAL A 297 -1.06 8.13 6.86
CA VAL A 297 0.05 7.20 7.01
C VAL A 297 -0.49 5.77 7.07
N MET A 298 0.32 4.79 6.63
CA MET A 298 -0.08 3.38 6.74
C MET A 298 0.38 2.80 8.08
N VAL A 299 -0.53 2.14 8.79
CA VAL A 299 -0.26 1.37 10.01
C VAL A 299 -0.85 -0.02 9.84
N ASN A 300 -0.02 -1.05 9.75
CA ASN A 300 -0.46 -2.45 9.58
C ASN A 300 -1.50 -2.65 8.46
N GLY A 301 -1.28 -2.03 7.30
CA GLY A 301 -2.18 -2.13 6.15
C GLY A 301 -3.48 -1.34 6.28
N THR A 302 -3.59 -0.47 7.27
CA THR A 302 -4.74 0.44 7.47
C THR A 302 -4.26 1.88 7.37
N VAL A 303 -5.06 2.77 6.77
CA VAL A 303 -4.74 4.20 6.74
C VAL A 303 -5.05 4.82 8.10
N ALA A 304 -4.06 5.49 8.65
CA ALA A 304 -4.10 6.26 9.89
C ALA A 304 -3.93 7.76 9.60
N ALA A 305 -4.35 8.60 10.53
CA ALA A 305 -4.08 10.03 10.53
C ALA A 305 -3.04 10.36 11.61
N ILE A 306 -1.91 10.94 11.22
CA ILE A 306 -0.83 11.33 12.13
C ILE A 306 -0.68 12.83 12.21
N THR A 307 -0.46 13.34 13.42
CA THR A 307 -0.04 14.71 13.72
C THR A 307 1.30 14.67 14.47
N ASP A 308 1.78 15.79 14.95
CA ASP A 308 3.02 15.85 15.72
C ASP A 308 2.98 15.03 17.02
N ASN A 309 1.79 14.83 17.60
CA ASN A 309 1.63 14.20 18.90
C ASN A 309 0.48 13.20 19.01
N THR A 310 -0.20 12.90 17.90
CA THR A 310 -1.30 11.95 17.88
C THR A 310 -1.25 11.08 16.63
N LEU A 311 -1.66 9.82 16.79
CA LEU A 311 -1.92 8.92 15.69
C LEU A 311 -3.28 8.25 15.92
N SER A 312 -4.17 8.32 14.94
CA SER A 312 -5.49 7.72 15.00
C SER A 312 -5.77 6.84 13.80
N TRP A 313 -6.31 5.67 14.05
CA TRP A 313 -6.67 4.72 12.99
C TRP A 313 -7.86 3.86 13.42
N GLN A 314 -8.34 3.07 12.47
CA GLN A 314 -9.43 2.15 12.70
C GLN A 314 -9.08 0.77 12.17
N ARG A 315 -9.36 -0.26 12.97
CA ARG A 315 -9.12 -1.66 12.60
C ARG A 315 -10.17 -2.56 13.22
N ASN A 316 -10.77 -3.44 12.42
CA ASN A 316 -11.71 -4.48 12.87
C ASN A 316 -12.86 -3.97 13.76
N GLY A 317 -13.40 -2.79 13.46
CA GLY A 317 -14.50 -2.21 14.25
C GLY A 317 -14.08 -1.54 15.55
N VAL A 318 -12.78 -1.36 15.79
CA VAL A 318 -12.21 -0.60 16.92
C VAL A 318 -11.52 0.65 16.39
N GLU A 319 -11.75 1.78 17.04
CA GLU A 319 -11.02 3.04 16.86
C GLU A 319 -9.88 3.11 17.86
N PHE A 320 -8.72 3.48 17.38
CA PHE A 320 -7.50 3.62 18.15
C PHE A 320 -7.03 5.07 18.12
N PHE A 321 -6.57 5.56 19.26
CA PHE A 321 -5.92 6.85 19.41
C PHE A 321 -4.67 6.62 20.26
N LEU A 322 -3.52 6.96 19.70
CA LEU A 322 -2.24 7.02 20.40
C LEU A 322 -1.86 8.49 20.56
N VAL A 323 -1.62 8.92 21.77
CA VAL A 323 -1.31 10.32 22.11
C VAL A 323 -0.05 10.37 22.97
N SER A 324 0.91 11.20 22.57
CA SER A 324 2.14 11.46 23.32
C SER A 324 2.64 12.87 23.07
N ASN A 325 3.35 13.42 24.06
CA ASN A 325 4.11 14.65 23.91
C ASN A 325 5.63 14.42 23.95
N THR A 326 6.05 13.18 24.07
CA THR A 326 7.46 12.79 24.20
C THR A 326 7.93 11.85 23.10
N LEU A 327 7.01 11.13 22.46
CA LEU A 327 7.32 10.31 21.28
C LEU A 327 7.40 11.18 20.05
N ASP A 328 8.38 10.94 19.22
CA ASP A 328 8.42 11.50 17.88
C ASP A 328 7.49 10.75 16.92
N ARG A 329 7.47 11.19 15.68
CA ARG A 329 6.54 10.67 14.66
C ARG A 329 6.80 9.20 14.33
N ASP A 330 8.06 8.82 14.23
CA ASP A 330 8.46 7.44 13.89
C ASP A 330 8.18 6.49 15.06
N GLU A 331 8.42 6.94 16.28
CA GLU A 331 8.08 6.22 17.51
C GLU A 331 6.56 6.01 17.65
N LEU A 332 5.74 7.04 17.35
CA LEU A 332 4.28 6.90 17.35
C LEU A 332 3.83 5.80 16.39
N ILE A 333 4.41 5.74 15.20
CA ILE A 333 4.06 4.73 14.19
C ILE A 333 4.55 3.35 14.63
N THR A 334 5.76 3.26 15.17
CA THR A 334 6.32 1.99 15.66
C THR A 334 5.46 1.42 16.78
N VAL A 335 5.10 2.21 17.79
CA VAL A 335 4.19 1.79 18.86
C VAL A 335 2.83 1.37 18.30
N ALA A 336 2.23 2.16 17.40
CA ALA A 336 0.94 1.84 16.80
C ALA A 336 0.99 0.55 15.96
N SER A 337 2.06 0.35 15.20
CA SER A 337 2.27 -0.87 14.39
C SER A 337 2.44 -2.12 15.26
N SER A 338 2.94 -1.97 16.48
CA SER A 338 3.11 -3.05 17.44
C SER A 338 1.81 -3.45 18.18
N ILE A 339 0.71 -2.69 17.99
CA ILE A 339 -0.59 -3.01 18.63
C ILE A 339 -1.26 -4.14 17.86
N THR A 340 -0.92 -5.37 18.15
CA THR A 340 -1.38 -6.56 17.41
C THR A 340 -1.82 -7.70 18.30
N ALA A 341 -1.31 -7.82 19.50
CA ALA A 341 -1.53 -8.95 20.38
C ALA A 341 -2.74 -8.79 21.29
N GLN A 342 -3.53 -9.87 21.45
CA GLN A 342 -4.41 -10.01 22.58
C GLN A 342 -3.59 -10.54 23.75
N TYR A 343 -3.76 -10.00 24.95
CA TYR A 343 -3.11 -10.54 26.15
C TYR A 343 -3.73 -11.90 26.45
N GLU A 344 -2.98 -12.98 26.26
CA GLU A 344 -3.38 -14.27 26.83
C GLU A 344 -3.26 -14.18 28.37
N LYS A 345 -4.41 -14.43 29.05
CA LYS A 345 -4.47 -14.45 30.52
C LYS A 345 -3.78 -15.66 31.10
#